data_9fde9b1a89b69d471a34e4404e3d725c
#
_entry.id   9fde9b1a89b69d471a34e4404e3d725c
#
_cell.length_a   1.000
_cell.length_b   1.000
_cell.length_c   1.000
_cell.angle_alpha   90.00
_cell.angle_beta   90.00
_cell.angle_gamma   90.00
#
_symmetry.space_group_name_H-M   'P 1'
#
loop_
_entity.id
_entity.type
_entity.pdbx_description
1 polymer ?
#
loop_
_entity_poly.entity_id
_entity_poly.type
_entity_poly.pdbx_seq_one_letter_code
_entity_poly.pdbx_strand_id
1 'polypeptide(L)'
;MRVTGGIARGIQLRVPTQGGVRPATDYIREAVFNSLAAFVPGTAVLDLFAGTGAYGLESLSRGALRATCVDERIGTDLTANAAAVAKSMGLAELPFTKITGDATKPGVAEGRFDLVFADPPWELWQTKGAEIAA
;
A
#
# COMPACT_ATOMS: atom_id res chain seq x y z
N MET A 1 -0.18 -12.01 -6.94
CA MET A 1 0.49 -10.96 -6.13
C MET A 1 0.78 -11.49 -4.75
N ARG A 2 1.93 -11.19 -4.21
CA ARG A 2 2.33 -11.65 -2.88
C ARG A 2 3.21 -10.61 -2.18
N VAL A 3 3.30 -10.73 -0.86
CA VAL A 3 4.28 -9.99 -0.06
C VAL A 3 5.68 -10.55 -0.37
N THR A 4 6.63 -9.68 -0.69
CA THR A 4 7.93 -10.11 -1.20
C THR A 4 9.03 -10.19 -0.14
N GLY A 5 8.84 -9.58 1.02
CA GLY A 5 9.84 -9.61 2.08
C GLY A 5 9.24 -9.38 3.46
N GLY A 6 10.08 -9.51 4.50
CA GLY A 6 9.67 -9.30 5.87
C GLY A 6 8.96 -10.51 6.49
N ILE A 7 8.28 -10.28 7.62
CA ILE A 7 7.65 -11.35 8.40
C ILE A 7 6.56 -12.08 7.60
N ALA A 8 5.79 -11.34 6.80
CA ALA A 8 4.70 -11.90 6.01
C ALA A 8 5.11 -12.33 4.60
N ARG A 9 6.39 -12.47 4.33
CA ARG A 9 6.91 -12.90 3.03
C ARG A 9 6.18 -14.13 2.50
N GLY A 10 5.76 -14.08 1.24
CA GLY A 10 5.11 -15.20 0.56
C GLY A 10 3.59 -15.24 0.73
N ILE A 11 3.01 -14.39 1.57
CA ILE A 11 1.56 -14.33 1.73
C ILE A 11 0.92 -13.85 0.43
N GLN A 12 -0.05 -14.62 -0.06
CA GLN A 12 -0.79 -14.27 -1.27
C GLN A 12 -1.74 -13.12 -1.01
N LEU A 13 -1.71 -12.13 -1.90
CA LEU A 13 -2.60 -10.99 -1.86
C LEU A 13 -3.66 -11.12 -2.95
N ARG A 14 -4.90 -10.82 -2.60
CA ARG A 14 -5.99 -10.80 -3.57
C ARG A 14 -5.87 -9.59 -4.47
N VAL A 15 -6.17 -9.78 -5.74
CA VAL A 15 -6.23 -8.71 -6.75
C VAL A 15 -7.61 -8.73 -7.39
N PRO A 16 -8.10 -7.59 -7.89
CA PRO A 16 -9.35 -7.56 -8.63
C PRO A 16 -9.31 -8.49 -9.83
N THR A 17 -10.40 -9.22 -10.05
CA THR A 17 -10.52 -10.15 -11.16
C THR A 17 -10.96 -9.48 -12.45
N GLN A 18 -11.49 -8.26 -12.38
CA GLN A 18 -11.95 -7.53 -13.55
C GLN A 18 -10.79 -6.75 -14.16
N GLY A 19 -10.72 -6.76 -15.49
CA GLY A 19 -9.66 -6.14 -16.24
C GLY A 19 -9.52 -4.64 -16.02
N GLY A 20 -8.39 -4.08 -16.44
CA GLY A 20 -8.09 -2.66 -16.34
C GLY A 20 -7.27 -2.26 -15.13
N VAL A 21 -7.19 -3.08 -14.11
CA VAL A 21 -6.30 -2.85 -12.97
C VAL A 21 -5.02 -3.61 -13.20
N ARG A 22 -3.93 -2.89 -13.32
CA ARG A 22 -2.60 -3.47 -13.43
C ARG A 22 -1.84 -3.20 -12.13
N PRO A 23 -1.79 -4.17 -11.24
CA PRO A 23 -1.00 -4.00 -10.02
C PRO A 23 0.48 -3.90 -10.35
N ALA A 24 1.24 -3.20 -9.52
CA ALA A 24 2.69 -3.26 -9.59
C ALA A 24 3.12 -4.72 -9.44
N THR A 25 4.01 -5.18 -10.30
CA THR A 25 4.47 -6.56 -10.24
C THR A 25 5.22 -6.82 -8.94
N ASP A 26 5.24 -8.06 -8.50
CA ASP A 26 6.03 -8.45 -7.34
C ASP A 26 7.50 -8.08 -7.52
N TYR A 27 8.01 -8.23 -8.72
CA TYR A 27 9.39 -7.87 -9.07
C TYR A 27 9.68 -6.39 -8.82
N ILE A 28 8.81 -5.49 -9.32
CA ILE A 28 8.99 -4.05 -9.15
C ILE A 28 8.88 -3.66 -7.68
N ARG A 29 7.89 -4.18 -6.99
CA ARG A 29 7.69 -3.89 -5.58
C ARG A 29 8.87 -4.38 -4.74
N GLU A 30 9.37 -5.58 -5.00
CA GLU A 30 10.56 -6.09 -4.33
C GLU A 30 11.78 -5.20 -4.56
N ALA A 31 12.00 -4.75 -5.79
CA ALA A 31 13.11 -3.86 -6.11
C ALA A 31 13.01 -2.53 -5.35
N VAL A 32 11.82 -1.93 -5.29
CA VAL A 32 11.60 -0.69 -4.55
C VAL A 32 11.92 -0.87 -3.07
N PHE A 33 11.39 -1.92 -2.44
CA PHE A 33 11.61 -2.15 -1.02
C PHE A 33 13.03 -2.59 -0.69
N ASN A 34 13.71 -3.29 -1.59
CA ASN A 34 15.13 -3.60 -1.38
C ASN A 34 15.97 -2.33 -1.37
N SER A 35 15.65 -1.36 -2.22
CA SER A 35 16.32 -0.05 -2.21
C SER A 35 16.07 0.73 -0.92
N LEU A 36 14.94 0.52 -0.27
CA LEU A 36 14.52 1.22 0.94
C LEU A 36 14.72 0.39 2.21
N ALA A 37 15.36 -0.77 2.13
CA ALA A 37 15.37 -1.77 3.20
C ALA A 37 15.80 -1.21 4.56
N ALA A 38 16.84 -0.35 4.58
CA ALA A 38 17.34 0.23 5.82
C ALA A 38 16.45 1.37 6.35
N PHE A 39 15.58 1.93 5.51
CA PHE A 39 14.75 3.08 5.86
C PHE A 39 13.37 2.68 6.40
N VAL A 40 12.79 1.60 5.90
CA VAL A 40 11.40 1.21 6.20
C VAL A 40 11.12 0.92 7.68
N PRO A 41 11.99 0.19 8.42
CA PRO A 41 11.69 -0.13 9.82
C PRO A 41 11.43 1.12 10.66
N GLY A 42 10.33 1.09 11.43
CA GLY A 42 9.97 2.16 12.34
C GLY A 42 9.30 3.37 11.69
N THR A 43 9.04 3.34 10.40
CA THR A 43 8.44 4.47 9.67
C THR A 43 6.92 4.47 9.73
N ALA A 44 6.35 5.67 9.59
CA ALA A 44 4.93 5.86 9.29
C ALA A 44 4.77 5.99 7.78
N VAL A 45 3.96 5.12 7.18
CA VAL A 45 3.83 4.98 5.73
C VAL A 45 2.45 5.43 5.26
N LEU A 46 2.42 6.17 4.17
CA LEU A 46 1.20 6.54 3.46
C LEU A 46 1.21 5.89 2.08
N ASP A 47 0.18 5.13 1.79
CA ASP A 47 -0.01 4.46 0.51
C ASP A 47 -1.19 5.09 -0.21
N LEU A 48 -0.91 6.01 -1.13
CA LEU A 48 -1.91 6.68 -1.96
C LEU A 48 -2.23 5.82 -3.18
N PHE A 49 -3.49 5.81 -3.57
CA PHE A 49 -3.98 4.91 -4.63
C PHE A 49 -3.73 3.45 -4.28
N ALA A 50 -4.07 3.09 -3.05
CA ALA A 50 -3.62 1.85 -2.44
C ALA A 50 -4.13 0.57 -3.11
N GLY A 51 -5.33 0.61 -3.67
CA GLY A 51 -5.92 -0.55 -4.35
C GLY A 51 -5.99 -1.77 -3.45
N THR A 52 -5.15 -2.77 -3.74
CA THR A 52 -5.06 -4.01 -2.95
C THR A 52 -4.34 -3.83 -1.61
N GLY A 53 -3.71 -2.69 -1.39
CA GLY A 53 -2.92 -2.42 -0.19
C GLY A 53 -1.50 -2.96 -0.24
N ALA A 54 -1.03 -3.38 -1.40
CA ALA A 54 0.25 -4.09 -1.51
C ALA A 54 1.43 -3.32 -0.94
N TYR A 55 1.57 -2.02 -1.24
CA TYR A 55 2.68 -1.22 -0.73
C TYR A 55 2.61 -1.01 0.79
N GLY A 56 1.43 -0.66 1.30
CA GLY A 56 1.24 -0.47 2.74
C GLY A 56 1.48 -1.76 3.52
N LEU A 57 0.95 -2.87 3.04
CA LEU A 57 1.10 -4.18 3.69
C LEU A 57 2.54 -4.70 3.60
N GLU A 58 3.21 -4.51 2.46
CA GLU A 58 4.62 -4.83 2.32
C GLU A 58 5.46 -4.05 3.34
N SER A 59 5.15 -2.76 3.50
CA SER A 59 5.86 -1.90 4.47
C SER A 59 5.73 -2.45 5.89
N LEU A 60 4.52 -2.83 6.30
CA LEU A 60 4.28 -3.42 7.63
C LEU A 60 5.01 -4.73 7.81
N SER A 61 4.99 -5.59 6.79
CA SER A 61 5.73 -6.84 6.79
C SER A 61 7.23 -6.62 7.01
N ARG A 62 7.77 -5.53 6.50
CA ARG A 62 9.19 -5.18 6.59
C ARG A 62 9.53 -4.28 7.78
N GLY A 63 8.62 -4.11 8.72
CA GLY A 63 8.90 -3.46 9.99
C GLY A 63 8.45 -2.01 10.12
N ALA A 64 7.67 -1.47 9.20
CA ALA A 64 7.09 -0.15 9.37
C ALA A 64 6.25 -0.09 10.65
N LEU A 65 6.24 1.08 11.28
CA LEU A 65 5.50 1.29 12.53
C LEU A 65 4.00 1.28 12.31
N ARG A 66 3.55 1.92 11.24
CA ARG A 66 2.14 1.99 10.85
C ARG A 66 2.02 2.30 9.37
N ALA A 67 0.86 1.99 8.80
CA ALA A 67 0.55 2.29 7.41
C ALA A 67 -0.87 2.83 7.29
N THR A 68 -1.04 3.84 6.46
CA THR A 68 -2.33 4.41 6.11
C THR A 68 -2.53 4.25 4.60
N CYS A 69 -3.61 3.60 4.21
CA CYS A 69 -3.95 3.39 2.80
C CYS A 69 -5.13 4.27 2.41
N VAL A 70 -4.99 4.97 1.30
CA VAL A 70 -6.03 5.85 0.76
C VAL A 70 -6.41 5.39 -0.63
N ASP A 71 -7.70 5.19 -0.87
CA ASP A 71 -8.23 4.89 -2.19
C ASP A 71 -9.68 5.36 -2.27
N GLU A 72 -10.15 5.65 -3.47
CA GLU A 72 -11.55 6.01 -3.69
C GLU A 72 -12.47 4.83 -3.35
N ARG A 73 -11.98 3.61 -3.52
CA ARG A 73 -12.71 2.39 -3.26
C ARG A 73 -11.90 1.46 -2.38
N ILE A 74 -12.21 1.44 -1.10
CA ILE A 74 -11.66 0.44 -0.19
C ILE A 74 -12.56 -0.79 -0.29
N GLY A 75 -12.10 -1.77 -1.04
CA GLY A 75 -12.86 -2.98 -1.30
C GLY A 75 -12.55 -4.12 -0.34
N THR A 76 -13.20 -5.26 -0.59
CA THR A 76 -13.02 -6.47 0.20
C THR A 76 -11.61 -7.05 0.05
N ASP A 77 -10.95 -6.83 -1.08
CA ASP A 77 -9.60 -7.33 -1.31
C ASP A 77 -8.60 -6.72 -0.32
N LEU A 78 -8.62 -5.40 -0.14
CA LEU A 78 -7.75 -4.75 0.81
C LEU A 78 -7.97 -5.28 2.24
N THR A 79 -9.23 -5.40 2.65
CA THR A 79 -9.58 -5.90 3.98
C THR A 79 -9.11 -7.34 4.18
N ALA A 80 -9.32 -8.20 3.19
CA ALA A 80 -8.88 -9.60 3.24
C ALA A 80 -7.35 -9.70 3.27
N ASN A 81 -6.67 -8.88 2.48
CA ASN A 81 -5.21 -8.85 2.44
C ASN A 81 -4.62 -8.40 3.78
N ALA A 82 -5.20 -7.37 4.39
CA ALA A 82 -4.77 -6.91 5.71
C ALA A 82 -4.95 -8.01 6.77
N ALA A 83 -6.06 -8.74 6.73
CA ALA A 83 -6.30 -9.84 7.66
C ALA A 83 -5.29 -10.98 7.48
N ALA A 84 -4.95 -11.32 6.24
CA ALA A 84 -3.98 -12.37 5.94
C ALA A 84 -2.58 -11.99 6.43
N VAL A 85 -2.17 -10.75 6.23
CA VAL A 85 -0.88 -10.25 6.70
C VAL A 85 -0.83 -10.23 8.23
N ALA A 86 -1.88 -9.74 8.88
CA ALA A 86 -1.98 -9.74 10.35
C ALA A 86 -1.81 -11.15 10.92
N LYS A 87 -2.51 -12.10 10.34
CA LYS A 87 -2.43 -13.51 10.78
C LYS A 87 -1.00 -14.04 10.62
N SER A 88 -0.37 -13.78 9.49
CA SER A 88 1.01 -14.21 9.24
C SER A 88 2.00 -13.59 10.22
N MET A 89 1.77 -12.36 10.65
CA MET A 89 2.62 -11.66 11.61
C MET A 89 2.29 -11.99 13.07
N GLY A 90 1.30 -12.86 13.31
CA GLY A 90 0.88 -13.22 14.66
C GLY A 90 0.16 -12.11 15.40
N LEU A 91 -0.46 -11.17 14.67
CA LEU A 91 -1.16 -10.03 15.25
C LEU A 91 -2.67 -10.20 15.11
N ALA A 92 -3.40 -9.84 16.17
CA ALA A 92 -4.86 -9.79 16.10
C ALA A 92 -5.32 -8.68 15.15
N GLU A 93 -4.57 -7.55 15.12
CA GLU A 93 -4.89 -6.40 14.30
C GLU A 93 -3.59 -5.71 13.89
N LEU A 94 -3.53 -5.27 12.62
CA LEU A 94 -2.39 -4.52 12.12
C LEU A 94 -2.47 -3.04 12.53
N PRO A 95 -1.32 -2.37 12.72
CA PRO A 95 -1.28 -0.90 12.83
C PRO A 95 -1.54 -0.26 11.45
N PHE A 96 -2.77 -0.35 10.98
CA PHE A 96 -3.19 -0.11 9.61
C PHE A 96 -4.49 0.68 9.58
N THR A 97 -4.49 1.80 8.86
CA THR A 97 -5.67 2.67 8.70
C THR A 97 -6.10 2.70 7.24
N LYS A 98 -7.39 2.57 7.01
CA LYS A 98 -7.99 2.66 5.68
C LYS A 98 -8.78 3.95 5.58
N ILE A 99 -8.53 4.74 4.54
CA ILE A 99 -9.25 5.97 4.26
C ILE A 99 -9.88 5.88 2.87
N THR A 100 -11.19 5.96 2.80
CA THR A 100 -11.87 6.08 1.52
C THR A 100 -11.90 7.55 1.13
N GLY A 101 -11.24 7.91 0.05
CA GLY A 101 -11.15 9.29 -0.38
C GLY A 101 -10.36 9.46 -1.66
N ASP A 102 -10.36 10.69 -2.15
CA ASP A 102 -9.63 11.07 -3.35
C ASP A 102 -8.17 11.39 -2.99
N ALA A 103 -7.26 10.50 -3.38
CA ALA A 103 -5.84 10.64 -3.08
C ALA A 103 -5.17 11.84 -3.76
N THR A 104 -5.84 12.49 -4.72
CA THR A 104 -5.33 13.72 -5.35
C THR A 104 -5.65 14.97 -4.53
N LYS A 105 -6.48 14.88 -3.49
CA LYS A 105 -6.92 16.03 -2.73
C LYS A 105 -6.01 16.30 -1.53
N PRO A 106 -5.62 17.58 -1.31
CA PRO A 106 -4.88 17.95 -0.11
C PRO A 106 -5.68 17.61 1.16
N GLY A 107 -5.00 17.13 2.17
CA GLY A 107 -5.63 16.83 3.46
C GLY A 107 -6.44 15.56 3.50
N VAL A 108 -6.41 14.72 2.46
CA VAL A 108 -7.13 13.45 2.45
C VAL A 108 -6.64 12.53 3.58
N ALA A 109 -5.36 12.62 3.94
CA ALA A 109 -4.81 11.94 5.09
C ALA A 109 -4.04 12.94 5.95
N GLU A 110 -4.33 12.95 7.25
CA GLU A 110 -3.69 13.84 8.20
C GLU A 110 -2.60 13.11 8.98
N GLY A 111 -1.62 13.86 9.43
CA GLY A 111 -0.53 13.37 10.24
C GLY A 111 0.81 13.48 9.53
N ARG A 112 1.84 12.95 10.21
CA ARG A 112 3.18 12.91 9.67
C ARG A 112 3.50 11.53 9.12
N PHE A 113 4.07 11.52 7.93
CA PHE A 113 4.50 10.31 7.27
C PHE A 113 5.97 10.44 6.90
N ASP A 114 6.71 9.36 7.10
CA ASP A 114 8.13 9.29 6.75
C ASP A 114 8.33 8.81 5.32
N LEU A 115 7.35 8.07 4.79
CA LEU A 115 7.43 7.45 3.48
C LEU A 115 6.06 7.46 2.83
N VAL A 116 6.01 7.90 1.58
CA VAL A 116 4.77 7.97 0.80
C VAL A 116 4.95 7.18 -0.50
N PHE A 117 4.05 6.26 -0.75
CA PHE A 117 3.93 5.58 -2.04
C PHE A 117 2.75 6.15 -2.80
N ALA A 118 2.91 6.38 -4.09
CA ALA A 118 1.85 6.81 -4.97
C ALA A 118 2.00 6.12 -6.32
N ASP A 119 1.12 5.15 -6.58
CA ASP A 119 1.09 4.41 -7.84
C ASP A 119 -0.31 4.51 -8.46
N PRO A 120 -0.66 5.70 -9.02
CA PRO A 120 -1.98 5.93 -9.56
C PRO A 120 -2.21 5.16 -10.86
N PRO A 121 -3.49 4.91 -11.23
CA PRO A 121 -3.81 4.36 -12.54
C PRO A 121 -3.26 5.23 -13.66
N TRP A 122 -2.82 4.61 -14.75
CA TRP A 122 -2.21 5.33 -15.87
C TRP A 122 -3.08 6.45 -16.41
N GLU A 123 -4.39 6.23 -16.54
CA GLU A 123 -5.33 7.23 -17.01
C GLU A 123 -5.35 8.47 -16.11
N LEU A 124 -5.19 8.26 -14.82
CA LEU A 124 -5.17 9.36 -13.86
C LEU A 124 -3.92 10.22 -14.02
N TRP A 125 -2.77 9.61 -14.32
CA TRP A 125 -1.55 10.35 -14.64
C TRP A 125 -1.72 11.23 -15.85
N GLN A 126 -2.41 10.76 -16.89
CA GLN A 126 -2.65 11.52 -18.10
C GLN A 126 -3.53 12.74 -17.85
N THR A 127 -4.47 12.66 -16.92
CA THR A 127 -5.46 13.70 -16.67
C THR A 127 -5.15 14.58 -15.47
N LYS A 128 -4.49 14.04 -14.45
CA LYS A 128 -4.24 14.70 -13.17
C LYS A 128 -2.80 14.61 -12.68
N GLY A 129 -1.86 14.32 -13.56
CA GLY A 129 -0.47 14.14 -13.18
C GLY A 129 0.12 15.32 -12.42
N ALA A 130 -0.23 16.54 -12.79
CA ALA A 130 0.24 17.74 -12.11
C ALA A 130 -0.27 17.84 -10.66
N GLU A 131 -1.51 17.44 -10.39
CA GLU A 131 -2.06 17.43 -9.04
C GLU A 131 -1.39 16.36 -8.18
N ILE A 132 -1.10 15.20 -8.75
CA ILE A 132 -0.46 14.09 -8.04
C ILE A 132 0.98 14.46 -7.66
N ALA A 133 1.70 15.13 -8.55
CA ALA A 133 3.10 15.50 -8.35
C ALA A 133 3.27 16.70 -7.41
N ALA A 134 2.22 17.46 -7.17
CA ALA A 134 2.30 18.67 -6.36
C ALA A 134 2.44 18.40 -4.85
#